data_580c666992d81f20bdf8edbfba26093b
#
_entry.id   580c666992d81f20bdf8edbfba26093b
#
_cell.length_a   1.000
_cell.length_b   1.000
_cell.length_c   1.000
_cell.angle_alpha   90.00
_cell.angle_beta   90.00
_cell.angle_gamma   90.00
#
_symmetry.space_group_name_H-M   'P 1'
#
loop_
_entity.id
_entity.type
_entity.pdbx_description
1 polymer ?
#
loop_
_entity_poly.entity_id
_entity_poly.type
_entity_poly.pdbx_seq_one_letter_code
_entity_poly.pdbx_strand_id
1 'polypeptide(L)'
;MQDKDADALLPLPAPFFQILVALAAGDAHGYAIMQDVEERTNGKLRLSPGTLDGSIKRMLELGLIQEARRKAGEDERRRAYKITDLGKRTARAEAARMAETLRYAKASGLTPHEI
;
A
#
# COMPACT_ATOMS: atom_id res chain seq x y z
N MET A 1 16.68 -13.41 6.91
CA MET A 1 15.91 -13.47 8.16
C MET A 1 14.45 -13.20 7.87
N GLN A 2 13.57 -14.08 8.31
CA GLN A 2 12.13 -13.90 8.10
C GLN A 2 11.56 -12.93 9.13
N ASP A 3 10.72 -12.02 8.67
CA ASP A 3 9.99 -11.10 9.52
C ASP A 3 8.59 -11.69 9.77
N LYS A 4 8.44 -12.39 10.88
CA LYS A 4 7.20 -13.11 11.19
C LYS A 4 5.98 -12.19 11.23
N ASP A 5 6.13 -10.97 11.74
CA ASP A 5 5.01 -10.04 11.85
C ASP A 5 4.55 -9.56 10.48
N ALA A 6 5.52 -9.20 9.62
CA ALA A 6 5.21 -8.81 8.25
C ALA A 6 4.66 -9.98 7.45
N ASP A 7 5.31 -11.15 7.53
CA ASP A 7 4.92 -12.33 6.76
C ASP A 7 3.53 -12.83 7.11
N ALA A 8 3.11 -12.68 8.36
CA ALA A 8 1.79 -13.11 8.81
C ALA A 8 0.65 -12.34 8.13
N LEU A 9 0.94 -11.17 7.58
CA LEU A 9 -0.05 -10.33 6.91
C LEU A 9 -0.13 -10.58 5.40
N LEU A 10 0.72 -11.46 4.87
CA LEU A 10 0.78 -11.74 3.44
C LEU A 10 -0.14 -12.91 3.06
N PRO A 11 -0.71 -12.94 1.85
CA PRO A 11 -0.63 -11.86 0.88
C PRO A 11 -1.51 -10.67 1.28
N LEU A 12 -1.07 -9.47 0.95
CA LEU A 12 -1.86 -8.28 1.22
C LEU A 12 -3.00 -8.15 0.22
N PRO A 13 -4.17 -7.65 0.63
CA PRO A 13 -5.15 -7.19 -0.33
C PRO A 13 -4.53 -6.15 -1.27
N ALA A 14 -4.89 -6.20 -2.56
CA ALA A 14 -4.32 -5.29 -3.55
C ALA A 14 -4.41 -3.81 -3.14
N PRO A 15 -5.55 -3.32 -2.61
CA PRO A 15 -5.62 -1.93 -2.16
C PRO A 15 -4.61 -1.59 -1.07
N PHE A 16 -4.35 -2.51 -0.15
CA PHE A 16 -3.40 -2.27 0.96
C PHE A 16 -1.99 -2.02 0.42
N PHE A 17 -1.53 -2.89 -0.47
CA PHE A 17 -0.20 -2.74 -1.04
C PHE A 17 -0.06 -1.43 -1.79
N GLN A 18 -1.06 -1.07 -2.60
CA GLN A 18 -1.03 0.17 -3.37
C GLN A 18 -1.01 1.41 -2.46
N ILE A 19 -1.76 1.37 -1.35
CA ILE A 19 -1.76 2.47 -0.37
C ILE A 19 -0.37 2.58 0.29
N LEU A 20 0.23 1.46 0.66
CA LEU A 20 1.57 1.47 1.26
C LEU A 20 2.61 2.04 0.29
N VAL A 21 2.53 1.69 -1.00
CA VAL A 21 3.44 2.25 -2.01
C VAL A 21 3.25 3.76 -2.13
N ALA A 22 2.00 4.24 -2.12
CA ALA A 22 1.73 5.66 -2.16
C ALA A 22 2.34 6.38 -0.96
N LEU A 23 2.21 5.82 0.23
CA LEU A 23 2.72 6.43 1.46
C LEU A 23 4.23 6.28 1.63
N ALA A 24 4.86 5.35 0.92
CA ALA A 24 6.31 5.21 0.95
C ALA A 24 7.02 6.44 0.37
N ALA A 25 6.34 7.18 -0.52
CA ALA A 25 6.87 8.41 -1.10
C ALA A 25 6.75 9.61 -0.15
N GLY A 26 5.88 9.52 0.84
CA GLY A 26 5.64 10.59 1.81
C GLY A 26 4.24 10.53 2.37
N ASP A 27 4.01 11.26 3.44
CA ASP A 27 2.69 11.33 4.07
C ASP A 27 1.68 11.93 3.09
N ALA A 28 0.46 11.45 3.11
CA ALA A 28 -0.55 11.91 2.17
C ALA A 28 -1.96 11.81 2.73
N HIS A 29 -2.81 12.71 2.26
CA HIS A 29 -4.25 12.66 2.52
C HIS A 29 -4.91 11.58 1.66
N GLY A 30 -6.08 11.11 2.09
CA GLY A 30 -6.80 10.05 1.37
C GLY A 30 -7.01 10.34 -0.12
N TYR A 31 -7.40 11.56 -0.45
CA TYR A 31 -7.61 11.94 -1.85
C TYR A 31 -6.32 11.84 -2.68
N ALA A 32 -5.20 12.29 -2.12
CA ALA A 32 -3.92 12.19 -2.82
C ALA A 32 -3.49 10.73 -3.00
N ILE A 33 -3.80 9.87 -2.02
CA ILE A 33 -3.55 8.43 -2.14
C ILE A 33 -4.35 7.87 -3.32
N MET A 34 -5.64 8.20 -3.42
CA MET A 34 -6.49 7.73 -4.52
C MET A 34 -5.94 8.15 -5.88
N GLN A 35 -5.55 9.43 -6.00
CA GLN A 35 -4.99 9.95 -7.24
C GLN A 35 -3.69 9.25 -7.62
N ASP A 36 -2.80 9.06 -6.65
CA ASP A 36 -1.52 8.40 -6.88
C ASP A 36 -1.70 6.97 -7.39
N VAL A 37 -2.59 6.21 -6.74
CA VAL A 37 -2.86 4.83 -7.14
C VAL A 37 -3.43 4.78 -8.55
N GLU A 38 -4.37 5.65 -8.88
CA GLU A 38 -4.97 5.70 -10.21
C GLU A 38 -3.91 6.04 -11.27
N GLU A 39 -3.08 7.04 -11.03
CA GLU A 39 -2.03 7.45 -11.96
C GLU A 39 -0.98 6.35 -12.17
N ARG A 40 -0.48 5.77 -11.09
CA ARG A 40 0.56 4.74 -11.17
C ARG A 40 0.09 3.47 -11.88
N THR A 41 -1.19 3.16 -11.79
CA THR A 41 -1.75 1.98 -12.41
C THR A 41 -2.39 2.27 -13.77
N ASN A 42 -2.21 3.48 -14.29
CA ASN A 42 -2.82 3.93 -15.56
C ASN A 42 -4.33 3.70 -15.57
N GLY A 43 -4.99 4.00 -14.45
CA GLY A 43 -6.42 3.84 -14.29
C GLY A 43 -6.90 2.41 -14.12
N LYS A 44 -6.00 1.43 -14.08
CA LYS A 44 -6.38 0.01 -13.92
C LYS A 44 -6.92 -0.29 -12.53
N LEU A 45 -6.44 0.44 -11.52
CA LEU A 45 -6.96 0.32 -10.18
C LEU A 45 -7.45 1.69 -9.72
N ARG A 46 -8.75 1.76 -9.45
CA ARG A 46 -9.38 2.96 -8.89
C ARG A 46 -9.99 2.57 -7.56
N LEU A 47 -9.55 3.23 -6.51
CA LEU A 47 -10.11 3.00 -5.19
C LEU A 47 -11.34 3.88 -5.04
N SER A 48 -12.50 3.26 -4.81
CA SER A 48 -13.68 4.03 -4.43
C SER A 48 -13.46 4.64 -3.05
N PRO A 49 -14.17 5.72 -2.70
CA PRO A 49 -14.07 6.29 -1.36
C PRO A 49 -14.35 5.25 -0.27
N GLY A 50 -15.33 4.38 -0.46
CA GLY A 50 -15.65 3.33 0.51
C GLY A 50 -14.51 2.31 0.67
N THR A 51 -13.92 1.86 -0.44
CA THR A 51 -12.80 0.93 -0.39
C THR A 51 -11.58 1.58 0.26
N LEU A 52 -11.31 2.84 -0.08
CA LEU A 52 -10.21 3.58 0.53
C LEU A 52 -10.41 3.69 2.04
N ASP A 53 -11.58 4.15 2.47
CA ASP A 53 -11.87 4.35 3.89
C ASP A 53 -11.80 3.04 4.67
N GLY A 54 -12.37 1.97 4.14
CA GLY A 54 -12.33 0.66 4.77
C GLY A 54 -10.91 0.10 4.87
N SER A 55 -10.13 0.29 3.81
CA SER A 55 -8.73 -0.15 3.77
C SER A 55 -7.89 0.62 4.79
N ILE A 56 -8.03 1.94 4.82
CA ILE A 56 -7.31 2.79 5.77
C ILE A 56 -7.65 2.39 7.20
N LYS A 57 -8.94 2.22 7.49
CA LYS A 57 -9.38 1.82 8.83
C LYS A 57 -8.73 0.52 9.27
N ARG A 58 -8.75 -0.49 8.39
CA ARG A 58 -8.16 -1.79 8.70
C ARG A 58 -6.64 -1.71 8.84
N MET A 59 -5.99 -0.94 7.98
CA MET A 59 -4.54 -0.76 8.03
C MET A 59 -4.10 -0.02 9.30
N LEU A 60 -4.90 0.91 9.79
CA LEU A 60 -4.66 1.55 11.09
C LEU A 60 -4.75 0.52 12.22
N GLU A 61 -5.77 -0.33 12.19
CA GLU A 61 -5.95 -1.39 13.18
C GLU A 61 -4.77 -2.37 13.19
N LEU A 62 -4.25 -2.70 12.01
CA LEU A 62 -3.12 -3.63 11.86
C LEU A 62 -1.77 -2.97 12.16
N GLY A 63 -1.72 -1.65 12.33
CA GLY A 63 -0.47 -0.96 12.59
C GLY A 63 0.41 -0.75 11.36
N LEU A 64 -0.15 -0.90 10.15
CA LEU A 64 0.60 -0.68 8.91
C LEU A 64 0.79 0.79 8.58
N ILE A 65 -0.16 1.60 9.01
CA ILE A 65 -0.14 3.06 8.85
C ILE A 65 -0.59 3.70 10.14
N GLN A 66 -0.33 4.99 10.28
CA GLN A 66 -0.82 5.79 11.38
C GLN A 66 -1.21 7.16 10.86
N GLU A 67 -2.01 7.89 11.63
CA GLU A 67 -2.32 9.26 11.27
C GLU A 67 -1.04 10.10 11.40
N ALA A 68 -0.77 10.91 10.39
CA ALA A 68 0.32 11.85 10.44
C ALA A 68 -0.06 13.01 11.37
N ARG A 69 0.96 13.59 11.98
CA ARG A 69 0.75 14.72 12.90
C ARG A 69 0.14 15.90 12.14
N ARG A 70 -1.03 16.37 12.60
CA ARG A 70 -1.69 17.52 12.00
C ARG A 70 -0.99 18.81 12.40
N LYS A 71 -0.95 19.75 11.44
CA LYS A 71 -0.55 21.12 11.75
C LYS A 71 -1.71 21.83 12.44
N ALA A 72 -1.39 22.76 13.33
CA ALA A 72 -2.40 23.57 14.02
C ALA A 72 -3.29 24.28 12.96
N GLY A 73 -4.60 24.16 13.11
CA GLY A 73 -5.58 24.78 12.23
C GLY A 73 -5.99 23.96 11.02
N GLU A 74 -5.45 22.75 10.83
CA GLU A 74 -5.91 21.88 9.75
C GLU A 74 -7.27 21.28 10.05
N ASP A 75 -8.09 21.20 9.00
CA ASP A 75 -9.42 20.60 9.06
C ASP A 75 -9.28 19.07 9.28
N GLU A 76 -10.13 18.50 10.15
CA GLU A 76 -10.19 17.06 10.37
C GLU A 76 -10.45 16.25 9.09
N ARG A 77 -11.10 16.86 8.09
CA ARG A 77 -11.36 16.23 6.81
C ARG A 77 -10.10 15.97 6.00
N ARG A 78 -9.01 16.62 6.36
CA ARG A 78 -7.72 16.50 5.68
C ARG A 78 -6.75 15.64 6.46
N ARG A 79 -7.24 14.54 6.98
CA ARG A 79 -6.37 13.59 7.67
C ARG A 79 -5.33 13.04 6.72
N ALA A 80 -4.06 13.24 7.08
CA ALA A 80 -2.95 12.64 6.39
C ALA A 80 -2.54 11.37 7.11
N TYR A 81 -1.96 10.45 6.37
CA TYR A 81 -1.51 9.17 6.88
C TYR A 81 -0.03 8.98 6.60
N LYS A 82 0.60 8.20 7.44
CA LYS A 82 2.02 7.93 7.38
C LYS A 82 2.23 6.42 7.45
N ILE A 83 3.15 5.91 6.64
CA ILE A 83 3.54 4.51 6.73
C ILE A 83 4.34 4.26 8.00
N THR A 84 4.04 3.16 8.71
CA THR A 84 4.79 2.77 9.91
C THR A 84 5.98 1.91 9.52
N ASP A 85 6.84 1.64 10.50
CA ASP A 85 7.94 0.70 10.29
C ASP A 85 7.42 -0.68 9.88
N LEU A 86 6.38 -1.18 10.56
CA LEU A 86 5.74 -2.45 10.18
C LEU A 86 5.19 -2.38 8.76
N GLY A 87 4.57 -1.25 8.39
CA GLY A 87 4.07 -1.05 7.03
C GLY A 87 5.16 -1.16 5.98
N LYS A 88 6.33 -0.55 6.25
CA LYS A 88 7.48 -0.63 5.33
C LYS A 88 7.98 -2.07 5.20
N ARG A 89 8.14 -2.77 6.33
CA ARG A 89 8.61 -4.16 6.32
C ARG A 89 7.62 -5.07 5.59
N THR A 90 6.33 -4.88 5.82
CA THR A 90 5.28 -5.65 5.19
C THR A 90 5.24 -5.40 3.68
N ALA A 91 5.37 -4.13 3.26
CA ALA A 91 5.40 -3.79 1.84
C ALA A 91 6.63 -4.41 1.15
N ARG A 92 7.80 -4.39 1.80
CA ARG A 92 9.00 -5.03 1.26
C ARG A 92 8.81 -6.54 1.12
N ALA A 93 8.21 -7.18 2.11
CA ALA A 93 7.94 -8.62 2.08
C ALA A 93 6.96 -8.97 0.95
N GLU A 94 5.93 -8.17 0.76
CA GLU A 94 4.97 -8.37 -0.32
C GLU A 94 5.64 -8.18 -1.69
N ALA A 95 6.45 -7.14 -1.84
CA ALA A 95 7.17 -6.90 -3.09
C ALA A 95 8.11 -8.08 -3.42
N ALA A 96 8.79 -8.61 -2.41
CA ALA A 96 9.66 -9.77 -2.58
C ALA A 96 8.87 -11.01 -3.00
N ARG A 97 7.70 -11.24 -2.41
CA ARG A 97 6.80 -12.33 -2.78
C ARG A 97 6.35 -12.21 -4.24
N MET A 98 5.96 -11.01 -4.65
CA MET A 98 5.55 -10.74 -6.03
C MET A 98 6.70 -10.98 -7.01
N ALA A 99 7.90 -10.51 -6.68
CA ALA A 99 9.07 -10.68 -7.52
C ALA A 99 9.41 -12.15 -7.72
N GLU A 100 9.31 -12.95 -6.66
CA GLU A 100 9.56 -14.39 -6.74
C GLU A 100 8.50 -15.09 -7.56
N THR A 101 7.24 -14.73 -7.38
CA THR A 101 6.14 -15.27 -8.18
C THR A 101 6.34 -14.97 -9.67
N LEU A 102 6.78 -13.74 -9.98
CA LEU A 102 7.08 -13.35 -11.36
C LEU A 102 8.21 -14.20 -11.94
N ARG A 103 9.23 -14.50 -11.13
CA ARG A 103 10.33 -15.35 -11.56
C ARG A 103 9.85 -16.76 -11.94
N TYR A 104 8.97 -17.34 -11.14
CA TYR A 104 8.35 -18.64 -11.45
C TYR A 104 7.51 -18.55 -12.73
N ALA A 105 6.76 -17.46 -12.90
CA ALA A 105 5.95 -17.26 -14.10
C ALA A 105 6.83 -17.22 -15.35
N LYS A 106 7.96 -16.52 -15.29
CA LYS A 106 8.92 -16.47 -16.39
C LYS A 106 9.47 -17.86 -16.73
N ALA A 107 9.84 -18.61 -15.69
CA ALA A 107 10.36 -19.98 -15.88
C ALA A 107 9.31 -20.90 -16.52
N SER A 108 8.03 -20.59 -16.33
CA SER A 108 6.91 -21.35 -16.89
C SER A 108 6.42 -20.82 -18.24
N GLY A 109 7.15 -19.89 -18.85
CA GLY A 109 6.78 -19.32 -20.15
C GLY A 109 5.69 -18.27 -20.12
N LEU A 110 5.38 -17.75 -18.93
CA LEU A 110 4.31 -16.77 -18.73
C LEU A 110 4.85 -15.34 -18.57
N THR A 111 5.83 -14.98 -19.39
CA THR A 111 6.47 -13.67 -19.31
C THR A 111 5.62 -12.61 -20.02
N PRO A 112 5.30 -11.50 -19.31
CA PRO A 112 4.69 -10.36 -19.99
C PRO A 112 5.64 -9.78 -21.04
N HIS A 113 5.08 -9.26 -22.15
CA HIS A 113 5.88 -8.72 -23.24
C HIS A 113 6.77 -7.53 -22.86
N GLU A 114 6.40 -6.81 -21.82
CA GLU A 114 7.06 -5.55 -21.42
C GLU A 114 8.00 -5.70 -20.23
N ILE A 115 8.33 -6.91 -19.85
CA ILE A 115 9.24 -7.14 -18.72
C ILE A 115 10.45 -7.93 -19.14
#